data_f3595c6e7e025cf26440de2665e818bd
#
_entry.id   f3595c6e7e025cf26440de2665e818bd
#
_cell.length_a   1.000
_cell.length_b   1.000
_cell.length_c   1.000
_cell.angle_alpha   90.00
_cell.angle_beta   90.00
_cell.angle_gamma   90.00
#
_symmetry.space_group_name_H-M   'P 1'
#
loop_
_entity.id
_entity.type
_entity.pdbx_description
1 polymer ?
#
loop_
_entity_poly.entity_id
_entity_poly.type
_entity_poly.pdbx_seq_one_letter_code
_entity_poly.pdbx_strand_id
1 'polypeptide(L)' 'MFLKIYNYFVRGVVLFFLIIIPFTVVTNPEMIEDEVDFYFFVTAYIVIFLTYVVWNYIYNYLRRRRG' A
#
# COMPACT_ATOMS: atom_id res chain seq x y z
N MET A 1 -3.93 -13.84 18.10
CA MET A 1 -3.55 -12.52 18.64
C MET A 1 -2.44 -11.84 17.87
N PHE A 2 -1.35 -12.54 17.65
CA PHE A 2 -0.20 -11.96 16.95
C PHE A 2 -0.54 -11.51 15.53
N LEU A 3 -1.27 -12.36 14.80
CA LEU A 3 -1.69 -12.06 13.43
C LEU A 3 -2.59 -10.83 13.35
N LYS A 4 -3.43 -10.64 14.36
CA LYS A 4 -4.36 -9.51 14.38
C LYS A 4 -3.62 -8.19 14.54
N ILE A 5 -2.63 -8.16 15.42
CA ILE A 5 -1.81 -6.97 15.64
C ILE A 5 -0.97 -6.67 14.39
N TYR A 6 -0.38 -7.69 13.82
CA TYR A 6 0.43 -7.56 12.62
C TYR A 6 -0.42 -7.06 11.44
N ASN A 7 -1.62 -7.61 11.28
CA ASN A 7 -2.53 -7.18 10.22
C ASN A 7 -2.91 -5.71 10.38
N TYR A 8 -3.19 -5.31 11.61
CA TYR A 8 -3.53 -3.90 11.87
C TYR A 8 -2.36 -2.98 11.54
N PHE A 9 -1.16 -3.39 11.91
CA PHE A 9 0.05 -2.63 11.64
C PHE A 9 0.28 -2.48 10.13
N VAL A 10 0.22 -3.59 9.39
CA VAL A 10 0.42 -3.59 7.94
C VAL A 10 -0.64 -2.71 7.27
N ARG A 11 -1.89 -2.83 7.71
CA ARG A 11 -2.98 -2.03 7.17
C ARG A 11 -2.72 -0.54 7.35
N GLY A 12 -2.30 -0.16 8.56
CA GLY A 12 -2.01 1.23 8.86
C GLY A 12 -0.88 1.78 8.02
N VAL A 13 0.21 1.01 7.90
CA VAL A 13 1.37 1.42 7.11
C VAL A 13 1.02 1.58 5.63
N VAL A 14 0.29 0.60 5.07
CA VAL A 14 -0.08 0.65 3.66
C VAL A 14 -1.01 1.83 3.38
N LEU A 15 -2.01 2.05 4.22
CA LEU A 15 -2.92 3.18 4.07
C LEU A 15 -2.17 4.50 4.17
N PHE A 16 -1.22 4.58 5.09
CA PHE A 16 -0.39 5.77 5.26
C PHE A 16 0.36 6.09 3.97
N PHE A 17 1.02 5.08 3.38
CA PHE A 17 1.74 5.27 2.13
C PHE A 17 0.81 5.62 0.98
N LEU A 18 -0.36 4.98 0.91
CA LEU A 18 -1.33 5.26 -0.15
C LEU A 18 -1.86 6.70 -0.10
N ILE A 19 -1.86 7.31 1.07
CA ILE A 19 -2.28 8.70 1.23
C ILE A 19 -1.10 9.64 0.97
N ILE A 20 0.07 9.30 1.49
CA ILE A 20 1.25 10.17 1.41
C ILE A 20 1.78 10.29 -0.03
N ILE A 21 1.82 9.19 -0.77
CA ILE A 21 2.39 9.21 -2.12
C ILE A 21 1.70 10.25 -3.01
N PRO A 22 0.36 10.22 -3.19
CA PRO A 22 -0.29 11.24 -4.02
C PRO A 22 -0.19 12.64 -3.41
N PHE A 23 -0.24 12.75 -2.09
CA PHE A 23 -0.10 14.04 -1.42
C PHE A 23 1.27 14.66 -1.70
N THR A 24 2.34 13.85 -1.62
CA THR A 24 3.68 14.30 -1.90
C THR A 24 3.83 14.76 -3.36
N VAL A 25 3.25 14.01 -4.30
CA VAL A 25 3.31 14.36 -5.71
C VAL A 25 2.58 15.67 -5.97
N VAL A 26 1.43 15.87 -5.34
CA VAL A 26 0.64 17.10 -5.54
C VAL A 26 1.33 18.31 -4.93
N THR A 27 1.93 18.16 -3.73
CA THR A 27 2.59 19.28 -3.06
C THR A 27 3.97 19.59 -3.63
N ASN A 28 4.64 18.61 -4.20
CA ASN A 28 5.97 18.77 -4.78
C ASN A 28 5.99 18.25 -6.23
N PRO A 29 5.37 18.97 -7.18
CA PRO A 29 5.38 18.54 -8.56
C PRO A 29 6.78 18.52 -9.17
N GLU A 30 7.73 19.15 -8.51
CA GLU A 30 9.13 19.17 -8.97
C GLU A 30 9.78 17.79 -8.91
N MET A 31 9.25 16.89 -8.08
CA MET A 31 9.76 15.52 -8.00
C MET A 31 9.53 14.74 -9.28
N ILE A 32 8.54 15.14 -10.07
CA ILE A 32 8.25 14.52 -11.35
C ILE A 32 8.86 15.39 -12.45
N GLU A 33 10.14 15.13 -12.79
CA GLU A 33 10.81 15.86 -13.85
C GLU A 33 10.53 15.27 -15.23
N ASP A 34 10.40 13.94 -15.29
CA ASP A 34 10.21 13.20 -16.55
C ASP A 34 9.01 12.27 -16.46
N GLU A 35 8.55 11.81 -17.65
CA GLU A 35 7.51 10.80 -17.72
C GLU A 35 7.92 9.51 -17.01
N VAL A 36 9.21 9.18 -17.01
CA VAL A 36 9.73 8.00 -16.36
C VAL A 36 9.47 8.06 -14.85
N ASP A 37 9.68 9.23 -14.24
CA ASP A 37 9.41 9.40 -12.82
C ASP A 37 7.93 9.23 -12.50
N PHE A 38 7.07 9.77 -13.36
CA PHE A 38 5.62 9.61 -13.20
C PHE A 38 5.22 8.14 -13.26
N TYR A 39 5.74 7.41 -14.25
CA TYR A 39 5.45 5.97 -14.37
C TYR A 39 5.98 5.20 -13.16
N PHE A 40 7.14 5.59 -12.66
CA PHE A 40 7.70 4.95 -11.48
C PHE A 40 6.78 5.10 -10.27
N PHE A 41 6.28 6.31 -10.03
CA PHE A 41 5.37 6.56 -8.92
C PHE A 41 4.06 5.78 -9.07
N VAL A 42 3.50 5.78 -10.28
CA VAL A 42 2.25 5.06 -10.55
C VAL A 42 2.45 3.56 -10.34
N THR A 43 3.56 3.01 -10.85
CA THR A 43 3.87 1.60 -10.69
C THR A 43 4.02 1.23 -9.22
N ALA A 44 4.76 2.04 -8.45
CA ALA A 44 4.94 1.81 -7.02
C ALA A 44 3.60 1.84 -6.29
N TYR A 45 2.75 2.79 -6.63
CA TYR A 45 1.42 2.91 -6.02
C TYR A 45 0.58 1.67 -6.29
N ILE A 46 0.57 1.21 -7.55
CA ILE A 46 -0.17 0.01 -7.94
C ILE A 46 0.36 -1.21 -7.21
N VAL A 47 1.68 -1.37 -7.12
CA VAL A 47 2.31 -2.50 -6.43
C VAL A 47 1.89 -2.52 -4.95
N ILE A 48 1.93 -1.37 -4.29
CA ILE A 48 1.53 -1.27 -2.89
C ILE A 48 0.05 -1.64 -2.73
N PHE A 49 -0.81 -1.15 -3.61
CA PHE A 49 -2.24 -1.45 -3.58
C PHE A 49 -2.49 -2.94 -3.79
N LEU A 50 -1.83 -3.55 -4.77
CA LEU A 50 -1.99 -4.97 -5.04
C LEU A 50 -1.49 -5.81 -3.86
N THR A 51 -0.38 -5.42 -3.24
CA THR A 51 0.14 -6.11 -2.07
C THR A 51 -0.89 -6.06 -0.94
N TYR A 52 -1.53 -4.92 -0.74
CA TYR A 52 -2.56 -4.77 0.28
C TYR A 52 -3.75 -5.70 0.01
N VAL A 53 -4.20 -5.76 -1.24
CA VAL A 53 -5.33 -6.63 -1.62
C VAL A 53 -4.97 -8.10 -1.40
N VAL A 54 -3.78 -8.51 -1.82
CA VAL A 54 -3.31 -9.88 -1.64
C VAL A 54 -3.21 -10.21 -0.15
N TRP A 55 -2.67 -9.29 0.65
CA TRP A 55 -2.55 -9.49 2.09
C TRP A 55 -3.91 -9.68 2.73
N ASN A 56 -4.89 -8.86 2.37
CA ASN A 56 -6.25 -9.00 2.88
C ASN A 56 -6.83 -10.37 2.53
N TYR A 57 -6.61 -10.83 1.31
CA TYR A 57 -7.09 -12.13 0.88
C TYR A 57 -6.46 -13.25 1.70
N ILE A 58 -5.13 -13.20 1.88
CA ILE A 58 -4.41 -14.21 2.64
C ILE A 58 -4.87 -14.20 4.09
N TYR A 59 -5.02 -13.02 4.68
CA TYR A 59 -5.45 -12.90 6.07
C TYR A 59 -6.84 -13.50 6.28
N ASN A 60 -7.77 -13.19 5.38
CA ASN A 60 -9.12 -13.73 5.46
C ASN A 60 -9.13 -15.25 5.28
N TYR A 61 -8.29 -15.76 4.38
CA TYR A 61 -8.16 -17.20 4.18
C TYR A 61 -7.66 -17.89 5.43
N LEU A 62 -6.61 -17.35 6.04
CA LEU A 62 -6.06 -17.94 7.26
C LEU A 62 -7.04 -17.87 8.42
N ARG A 63 -7.79 -16.78 8.50
CA ARG A 63 -8.80 -16.63 9.53
C ARG A 63 -9.91 -17.66 9.40
N ARG A 64 -10.36 -17.93 8.18
CA ARG A 64 -11.37 -18.94 7.91
C ARG A 64 -10.88 -20.33 8.29
N ARG A 65 -9.62 -20.61 7.98
CA ARG A 65 -9.05 -21.93 8.23
C ARG A 65 -8.92 -22.22 9.72
N ARG A 66 -8.66 -21.19 10.51
CA ARG A 66 -8.53 -21.33 11.97
C ARG A 66 -9.86 -21.29 12.70
N GLY A 67 -10.81 -20.63 12.10
CA GLY A 67 -12.13 -20.50 12.70
C GLY A 67 -12.99 -21.69 12.40
#